data_c9b5d56be86cb523e71049d56151b14a
#
_entry.id   c9b5d56be86cb523e71049d56151b14a
#
_cell.length_a   1.000
_cell.length_b   1.000
_cell.length_c   1.000
_cell.angle_alpha   90.00
_cell.angle_beta   90.00
_cell.angle_gamma   90.00
#
_symmetry.space_group_name_H-M   'P 1'
#
loop_
_entity.id
_entity.type
_entity.pdbx_description
1 polymer ?
#
loop_
_entity_poly.entity_id
_entity_poly.type
_entity_poly.pdbx_seq_one_letter_code
_entity_poly.pdbx_strand_id
1 'polypeptide(L)'
;MQLYDKDLLSVQEVRTLVEKAKNAQKELALKNQREVDEIVSSIAEAGVRNARRLAKMACEETCFGICDDKAVKNVFASRGVYEHIRDMKTIGELEYNPEKKLRKIAVPVGVIAGLIPSTNPTSTALYKSEI
;
A
#
# COMPACT_ATOMS: atom_id res chain seq x y z
N MET A 1 -29.16 14.42 0.62
CA MET A 1 -29.48 14.38 2.08
C MET A 1 -28.18 14.70 2.82
N GLN A 2 -28.16 15.79 3.59
CA GLN A 2 -26.97 16.18 4.33
C GLN A 2 -27.00 15.49 5.71
N LEU A 3 -25.98 14.67 6.01
CA LEU A 3 -25.86 14.02 7.33
C LEU A 3 -25.21 15.03 8.29
N TYR A 4 -25.87 15.30 9.39
CA TYR A 4 -25.40 16.23 10.43
C TYR A 4 -24.63 15.54 11.56
N ASP A 5 -24.82 14.23 11.69
CA ASP A 5 -24.15 13.41 12.71
C ASP A 5 -22.77 12.96 12.19
N LYS A 6 -21.71 13.27 12.95
CA LYS A 6 -20.33 12.96 12.58
C LYS A 6 -20.06 11.46 12.52
N ASP A 7 -20.67 10.69 13.42
CA ASP A 7 -20.47 9.24 13.48
C ASP A 7 -21.11 8.57 12.28
N LEU A 8 -22.33 8.99 11.90
CA LEU A 8 -22.99 8.52 10.69
C LEU A 8 -22.24 8.92 9.42
N LEU A 9 -21.66 10.11 9.39
CA LEU A 9 -20.83 10.56 8.27
C LEU A 9 -19.58 9.68 8.12
N SER A 10 -18.86 9.43 9.21
CA SER A 10 -17.66 8.57 9.23
C SER A 10 -17.98 7.14 8.79
N VAL A 11 -19.11 6.58 9.27
CA VAL A 11 -19.57 5.25 8.84
C VAL A 11 -19.89 5.22 7.35
N GLN A 12 -20.52 6.27 6.82
CA GLN A 12 -20.82 6.36 5.39
C GLN A 12 -19.56 6.49 4.54
N GLU A 13 -18.58 7.27 4.97
CA GLU A 13 -17.28 7.40 4.31
C GLU A 13 -16.56 6.06 4.23
N VAL A 14 -16.48 5.34 5.35
CA VAL A 14 -15.87 3.99 5.39
C VAL A 14 -16.59 3.02 4.46
N ARG A 15 -17.91 3.00 4.44
CA ARG A 15 -18.69 2.16 3.51
C ARG A 15 -18.36 2.46 2.06
N THR A 16 -18.29 3.74 1.71
CA THR A 16 -17.97 4.18 0.36
C THR A 16 -16.52 3.76 -0.03
N LEU A 17 -15.56 3.90 0.89
CA LEU A 17 -14.18 3.48 0.66
C LEU A 17 -14.07 1.96 0.49
N VAL A 18 -14.75 1.19 1.33
CA VAL A 18 -14.76 -0.29 1.23
C VAL A 18 -15.40 -0.75 -0.08
N GLU A 19 -16.45 -0.10 -0.55
CA GLU A 19 -17.08 -0.44 -1.82
C GLU A 19 -16.15 -0.15 -3.01
N LYS A 20 -15.49 1.00 -3.03
CA LYS A 20 -14.46 1.34 -4.02
C LYS A 20 -13.31 0.33 -4.00
N ALA A 21 -12.80 0.00 -2.81
CA ALA A 21 -11.71 -0.96 -2.64
C ALA A 21 -12.10 -2.37 -3.13
N LYS A 22 -13.33 -2.82 -2.85
CA LYS A 22 -13.84 -4.11 -3.36
C LYS A 22 -13.91 -4.15 -4.89
N ASN A 23 -14.28 -3.05 -5.54
CA ASN A 23 -14.30 -3.00 -6.99
C ASN A 23 -12.88 -2.98 -7.57
N ALA A 24 -11.99 -2.18 -7.03
CA ALA A 24 -10.58 -2.16 -7.42
C ALA A 24 -9.90 -3.53 -7.21
N GLN A 25 -10.21 -4.22 -6.12
CA GLN A 25 -9.68 -5.56 -5.85
C GLN A 25 -10.11 -6.59 -6.89
N LYS A 26 -11.35 -6.50 -7.43
CA LYS A 26 -11.78 -7.39 -8.53
C LYS A 26 -10.95 -7.18 -9.80
N GLU A 27 -10.61 -5.93 -10.11
CA GLU A 27 -9.77 -5.59 -11.25
C GLU A 27 -8.32 -6.04 -11.03
N LEU A 28 -7.78 -5.81 -9.83
CA LEU A 28 -6.43 -6.24 -9.46
C LEU A 28 -6.29 -7.78 -9.50
N ALA A 29 -7.31 -8.53 -9.10
CA ALA A 29 -7.31 -9.98 -9.11
C ALA A 29 -7.20 -10.60 -10.53
N LEU A 30 -7.48 -9.82 -11.58
CA LEU A 30 -7.34 -10.25 -12.98
C LEU A 30 -5.94 -9.95 -13.57
N LYS A 31 -5.09 -9.24 -12.84
CA LYS A 31 -3.76 -8.85 -13.28
C LYS A 31 -2.79 -10.02 -13.25
N ASN A 32 -1.87 -10.04 -14.21
CA ASN A 32 -0.74 -10.97 -14.20
C ASN A 32 0.44 -10.39 -13.42
N GLN A 33 1.48 -11.20 -13.17
CA GLN A 33 2.66 -10.81 -12.38
C GLN A 33 3.30 -9.51 -12.91
N ARG A 34 3.52 -9.42 -14.23
CA ARG A 34 4.16 -8.24 -14.82
C ARG A 34 3.35 -6.96 -14.59
N GLU A 35 2.03 -7.02 -14.73
CA GLU A 35 1.15 -5.86 -14.51
C GLU A 35 1.17 -5.42 -13.03
N VAL A 36 1.25 -6.37 -12.09
CA VAL A 36 1.38 -6.05 -10.67
C VAL A 36 2.76 -5.45 -10.37
N ASP A 37 3.83 -6.01 -10.94
CA ASP A 37 5.19 -5.47 -10.79
C ASP A 37 5.29 -4.02 -11.31
N GLU A 38 4.65 -3.72 -12.46
CA GLU A 38 4.56 -2.37 -13.03
C GLU A 38 3.80 -1.40 -12.10
N ILE A 39 2.73 -1.85 -11.45
CA ILE A 39 1.98 -1.06 -10.47
C ILE A 39 2.85 -0.74 -9.25
N VAL A 40 3.48 -1.75 -8.65
CA VAL A 40 4.33 -1.59 -7.46
C VAL A 40 5.53 -0.69 -7.78
N SER A 41 6.18 -0.88 -8.93
CA SER A 41 7.26 -0.02 -9.40
C SER A 41 6.81 1.45 -9.51
N SER A 42 5.63 1.68 -10.09
CA SER A 42 5.07 3.03 -10.25
C SER A 42 4.78 3.71 -8.90
N ILE A 43 4.31 2.95 -7.91
CA ILE A 43 4.09 3.43 -6.54
C ILE A 43 5.43 3.83 -5.90
N ALA A 44 6.42 2.95 -5.96
CA ALA A 44 7.76 3.20 -5.41
C ALA A 44 8.41 4.44 -6.01
N GLU A 45 8.38 4.59 -7.35
CA GLU A 45 8.89 5.77 -8.03
C GLU A 45 8.16 7.05 -7.62
N ALA A 46 6.83 7.01 -7.53
CA ALA A 46 6.04 8.14 -7.08
C ALA A 46 6.37 8.53 -5.63
N GLY A 47 6.59 7.54 -4.76
CA GLY A 47 7.02 7.74 -3.38
C GLY A 47 8.37 8.45 -3.29
N VAL A 48 9.37 7.98 -4.05
CA VAL A 48 10.69 8.61 -4.11
C VAL A 48 10.62 10.05 -4.64
N ARG A 49 9.92 10.27 -5.76
CA ARG A 49 9.77 11.62 -6.35
C ARG A 49 9.13 12.61 -5.38
N ASN A 50 8.20 12.17 -4.55
CA ASN A 50 7.47 13.00 -3.61
C ASN A 50 8.01 12.97 -2.18
N ALA A 51 9.10 12.25 -1.89
CA ALA A 51 9.57 11.98 -0.54
C ALA A 51 9.72 13.23 0.33
N ARG A 52 10.38 14.28 -0.18
CA ARG A 52 10.58 15.54 0.53
C ARG A 52 9.27 16.32 0.74
N ARG A 53 8.43 16.39 -0.29
CA ARG A 53 7.12 17.08 -0.20
C ARG A 53 6.22 16.42 0.84
N LEU A 54 6.12 15.12 0.82
CA LEU A 54 5.33 14.34 1.77
C LEU A 54 5.88 14.43 3.20
N ALA A 55 7.21 14.44 3.36
CA ALA A 55 7.84 14.64 4.67
C ALA A 55 7.49 16.00 5.27
N LYS A 56 7.56 17.08 4.46
CA LYS A 56 7.18 18.42 4.90
C LYS A 56 5.71 18.47 5.34
N MET A 57 4.80 17.96 4.52
CA MET A 57 3.37 17.87 4.86
C MET A 57 3.14 17.11 6.18
N ALA A 58 3.81 15.97 6.36
CA ALA A 58 3.70 15.19 7.59
C ALA A 58 4.19 15.94 8.83
N CYS A 59 5.29 16.68 8.72
CA CYS A 59 5.79 17.51 9.83
C CYS A 59 4.83 18.65 10.18
N GLU A 60 4.31 19.32 9.17
CA GLU A 60 3.39 20.46 9.35
C GLU A 60 2.06 20.02 9.97
N GLU A 61 1.54 18.86 9.53
CA GLU A 61 0.25 18.34 10.02
C GLU A 61 0.35 17.73 11.42
N THR A 62 1.41 16.95 11.68
CA THR A 62 1.50 16.14 12.90
C THR A 62 2.36 16.78 13.99
N CYS A 63 3.21 17.72 13.67
CA CYS A 63 4.24 18.31 14.54
C CYS A 63 5.21 17.25 15.14
N PHE A 64 5.31 16.06 14.52
CA PHE A 64 6.18 14.98 14.97
C PHE A 64 7.42 14.82 14.09
N GLY A 65 8.59 14.75 14.75
CA GLY A 65 9.86 14.36 14.15
C GLY A 65 10.51 15.43 13.29
N ILE A 66 11.61 15.06 12.65
CA ILE A 66 12.45 15.94 11.82
C ILE A 66 12.10 15.69 10.35
N CYS A 67 11.88 16.77 9.58
CA CYS A 67 11.43 16.64 8.18
C CYS A 67 12.45 15.92 7.29
N ASP A 68 13.74 16.16 7.47
CA ASP A 68 14.77 15.50 6.68
C ASP A 68 14.83 13.99 6.97
N ASP A 69 14.70 13.59 8.23
CA ASP A 69 14.62 12.18 8.62
C ASP A 69 13.36 11.50 8.05
N LYS A 70 12.23 12.22 8.02
CA LYS A 70 11.00 11.72 7.39
C LYS A 70 11.18 11.58 5.87
N ALA A 71 11.94 12.45 5.23
CA ALA A 71 12.24 12.33 3.80
C ALA A 71 13.08 11.07 3.52
N VAL A 72 14.08 10.80 4.35
CA VAL A 72 14.90 9.56 4.28
C VAL A 72 14.01 8.33 4.49
N LYS A 73 13.13 8.36 5.51
CA LYS A 73 12.16 7.27 5.76
C LYS A 73 11.23 7.02 4.58
N ASN A 74 10.75 8.09 3.93
CA ASN A 74 9.89 7.95 2.75
C ASN A 74 10.64 7.29 1.58
N VAL A 75 11.90 7.66 1.34
CA VAL A 75 12.75 7.02 0.32
C VAL A 75 12.98 5.54 0.66
N PHE A 76 13.27 5.23 1.93
CA PHE A 76 13.46 3.85 2.37
C PHE A 76 12.16 3.03 2.24
N ALA A 77 11.02 3.59 2.66
CA ALA A 77 9.71 2.94 2.58
C ALA A 77 9.23 2.70 1.13
N SER A 78 9.76 3.45 0.16
CA SER A 78 9.48 3.27 -1.27
C SER A 78 10.59 2.45 -1.93
N ARG A 79 11.74 3.06 -2.23
CA ARG A 79 12.82 2.39 -2.96
C ARG A 79 13.37 1.17 -2.23
N GLY A 80 13.67 1.28 -0.92
CA GLY A 80 14.29 0.20 -0.16
C GLY A 80 13.39 -1.02 -0.06
N VAL A 81 12.09 -0.80 0.16
CA VAL A 81 11.09 -1.89 0.17
C VAL A 81 10.95 -2.49 -1.21
N TYR A 82 10.76 -1.67 -2.23
CA TYR A 82 10.63 -2.14 -3.61
C TYR A 82 11.83 -2.98 -4.07
N GLU A 83 13.06 -2.55 -3.82
CA GLU A 83 14.27 -3.30 -4.16
C GLU A 83 14.33 -4.68 -3.50
N HIS A 84 13.72 -4.81 -2.33
CA HIS A 84 13.66 -6.10 -1.61
C HIS A 84 12.58 -7.03 -2.17
N ILE A 85 11.43 -6.51 -2.61
CA ILE A 85 10.27 -7.31 -3.00
C ILE A 85 10.11 -7.51 -4.52
N ARG A 86 10.76 -6.70 -5.35
CA ARG A 86 10.55 -6.64 -6.82
C ARG A 86 10.74 -7.98 -7.55
N ASP A 87 11.58 -8.88 -7.01
CA ASP A 87 11.87 -10.18 -7.61
C ASP A 87 11.00 -11.30 -7.01
N MET A 88 10.05 -10.95 -6.12
CA MET A 88 9.18 -11.94 -5.48
C MET A 88 8.04 -12.34 -6.41
N LYS A 89 7.85 -13.64 -6.57
CA LYS A 89 6.67 -14.15 -7.25
C LYS A 89 5.46 -14.12 -6.31
N THR A 90 4.43 -13.38 -6.69
CA THR A 90 3.24 -13.14 -5.86
C THR A 90 1.93 -13.60 -6.51
N ILE A 91 1.98 -14.09 -7.77
CA ILE A 91 0.80 -14.52 -8.53
C ILE A 91 1.00 -15.93 -9.07
N GLY A 92 -0.06 -16.71 -9.00
CA GLY A 92 -0.11 -18.08 -9.54
C GLY A 92 0.65 -19.10 -8.69
N GLU A 93 1.20 -20.13 -9.35
CA GLU A 93 1.97 -21.16 -8.66
C GLU A 93 3.33 -20.66 -8.21
N LEU A 94 3.55 -20.60 -6.89
CA LEU A 94 4.80 -20.13 -6.29
C LEU A 94 5.85 -21.24 -6.24
N GLU A 95 5.42 -22.47 -5.93
CA GLU A 95 6.29 -23.62 -5.72
C GLU A 95 5.55 -24.91 -6.06
N TYR A 96 6.25 -25.87 -6.66
CA TYR A 96 5.79 -27.22 -6.83
C TYR A 96 6.83 -28.22 -6.31
N ASN A 97 6.43 -29.05 -5.36
CA ASN A 97 7.26 -30.13 -4.84
C ASN A 97 6.71 -31.46 -5.37
N PRO A 98 7.36 -32.11 -6.34
CA PRO A 98 6.87 -33.35 -6.96
C PRO A 98 6.92 -34.56 -6.01
N GLU A 99 7.88 -34.62 -5.09
CA GLU A 99 8.03 -35.72 -4.14
C GLU A 99 6.87 -35.74 -3.14
N LYS A 100 6.49 -34.58 -2.63
CA LYS A 100 5.39 -34.42 -1.69
C LYS A 100 4.03 -34.20 -2.38
N LYS A 101 4.02 -34.12 -3.72
CA LYS A 101 2.83 -33.77 -4.54
C LYS A 101 2.12 -32.50 -4.05
N LEU A 102 2.91 -31.51 -3.63
CA LEU A 102 2.43 -30.29 -3.03
C LEU A 102 2.65 -29.10 -3.96
N ARG A 103 1.61 -28.29 -4.16
CA ARG A 103 1.68 -27.02 -4.88
C ARG A 103 1.36 -25.88 -3.94
N LYS A 104 2.15 -24.80 -4.00
CA LYS A 104 1.92 -23.55 -3.29
C LYS A 104 1.42 -22.53 -4.29
N ILE A 105 0.20 -22.07 -4.11
CA ILE A 105 -0.46 -21.12 -5.01
C ILE A 105 -0.73 -19.82 -4.25
N ALA A 106 -0.33 -18.69 -4.83
CA ALA A 106 -0.68 -17.38 -4.29
C ALA A 106 -2.18 -17.10 -4.50
N VAL A 107 -2.85 -16.66 -3.44
CA VAL A 107 -4.24 -16.21 -3.48
C VAL A 107 -4.32 -14.79 -2.94
N PRO A 108 -5.11 -13.89 -3.57
CA PRO A 108 -5.31 -12.55 -3.05
C PRO A 108 -5.90 -12.57 -1.64
N VAL A 109 -5.35 -11.77 -0.74
CA VAL A 109 -5.89 -11.61 0.63
C VAL A 109 -7.24 -10.87 0.61
N GLY A 110 -7.47 -10.05 -0.40
CA GLY A 110 -8.65 -9.21 -0.56
C GLY A 110 -8.43 -7.78 -0.09
N VAL A 111 -9.48 -7.13 0.39
CA VAL A 111 -9.42 -5.75 0.88
C VAL A 111 -8.90 -5.73 2.31
N ILE A 112 -7.87 -4.93 2.55
CA ILE A 112 -7.24 -4.78 3.87
C ILE A 112 -7.50 -3.38 4.42
N ALA A 113 -7.89 -3.30 5.70
CA ALA A 113 -7.97 -2.05 6.44
C ALA A 113 -6.59 -1.74 7.05
N GLY A 114 -5.93 -0.72 6.52
CA GLY A 114 -4.61 -0.30 6.98
C GLY A 114 -4.69 0.90 7.93
N LEU A 115 -4.26 0.73 9.18
CA LEU A 115 -4.09 1.85 10.10
C LEU A 115 -2.79 2.59 9.81
N ILE A 116 -2.88 3.90 9.69
CA ILE A 116 -1.75 4.79 9.44
C ILE A 116 -1.49 5.61 10.71
N PRO A 117 -0.32 5.45 11.37
CA PRO A 117 -0.02 6.21 12.59
C PRO A 117 0.34 7.67 12.26
N SER A 118 -0.05 8.59 13.15
CA SER A 118 0.30 10.02 13.02
C SER A 118 1.80 10.29 13.09
N THR A 119 2.56 9.43 13.75
CA THR A 119 4.02 9.57 13.88
C THR A 119 4.78 9.34 12.57
N ASN A 120 4.26 8.47 11.69
CA ASN A 120 4.88 8.13 10.40
C ASN A 120 3.81 7.95 9.30
N PRO A 121 3.01 8.98 9.00
CA PRO A 121 1.86 8.82 8.12
C PRO A 121 2.26 8.47 6.69
N THR A 122 3.21 9.19 6.13
CA THR A 122 3.58 9.07 4.72
C THR A 122 4.38 7.81 4.43
N SER A 123 5.41 7.51 5.21
CA SER A 123 6.22 6.30 5.02
C SER A 123 5.39 5.02 5.23
N THR A 124 4.46 5.03 6.19
CA THR A 124 3.57 3.87 6.41
C THR A 124 2.59 3.68 5.26
N ALA A 125 2.03 4.76 4.71
CA ALA A 125 1.15 4.68 3.56
C ALA A 125 1.88 4.11 2.33
N LEU A 126 3.09 4.61 2.03
CA LEU A 126 3.93 4.14 0.93
C LEU A 126 4.22 2.64 1.08
N TYR A 127 4.80 2.24 2.21
CA TYR A 127 5.12 0.86 2.51
C TYR A 127 3.92 -0.08 2.36
N LYS A 128 2.76 0.29 2.94
CA LYS A 128 1.55 -0.55 2.88
C LYS A 128 0.91 -0.61 1.49
N SER A 129 1.25 0.31 0.60
CA SER A 129 0.76 0.31 -0.77
C SER A 129 1.59 -0.57 -1.71
N GLU A 130 2.81 -0.95 -1.31
CA GLU A 130 3.73 -1.77 -2.09
C GLU A 130 3.63 -3.26 -1.76
N ILE A 131 3.16 -3.61 -0.56
CA ILE A 131 3.04 -4.98 -0.06
C ILE A 131 1.58 -5.45 -0.02
#